data_1cc51d34a30ed175cf3af1f3e798f88d
#
_entry.id   1cc51d34a30ed175cf3af1f3e798f88d
#
_cell.length_a   1.000
_cell.length_b   1.000
_cell.length_c   1.000
_cell.angle_alpha   90.00
_cell.angle_beta   90.00
_cell.angle_gamma   90.00
#
_symmetry.space_group_name_H-M   'P 1'
#
loop_
_entity.id
_entity.type
_entity.pdbx_description
1 polymer ?
#
loop_
_entity_poly.entity_id
_entity_poly.type
_entity_poly.pdbx_seq_one_letter_code
_entity_poly.pdbx_strand_id
1 'polypeptide(L)'
;MSYRALALSTLLLLPPTFAAEPPAPVDTGPAQAPYAQRADVRAFAAEIAASTELEQRDVERWLARAKYQPKIVAAMDRPLLVPPKWFEYSPPLLSSDRVNAGVAFWGAHAYLLARAEALYGVPAEVVVAILGVETIYGRNTGKFRVIDALATLAFDYPRRAAFFRGELREYLLLAHEQRWPPLVPTGSFAGAIGMPQFMPGSHRQFAVDFDGDGRIDLWHDSADVIGSVANYLARHDWLAGQPIMLPARIVPESRDAALRRLDGGISERRPLAAWEADGVDAEGVPADVAADPVGLLLLEEPPENGEARASYWIAFPNFYVITRYNKSRLYAATVFALAQAIKAARDAEPL
;
A
#
# COMPACT_ATOMS: atom_id res chain seq x y z
N MET A 1 -32.16 -10.61 5.63
CA MET A 1 -31.04 -11.17 4.84
C MET A 1 -29.79 -10.36 5.20
N SER A 2 -28.92 -10.94 6.00
CA SER A 2 -27.77 -10.23 6.60
C SER A 2 -26.59 -10.23 5.63
N TYR A 3 -26.27 -9.09 5.06
CA TYR A 3 -25.01 -8.89 4.33
C TYR A 3 -23.86 -8.85 5.32
N ARG A 4 -23.09 -9.93 5.38
CA ARG A 4 -21.79 -9.94 6.04
C ARG A 4 -20.84 -9.10 5.20
N ALA A 5 -20.46 -7.94 5.72
CA ALA A 5 -19.38 -7.13 5.18
C ALA A 5 -18.08 -7.95 5.23
N LEU A 6 -17.61 -8.41 4.07
CA LEU A 6 -16.25 -8.89 3.91
C LEU A 6 -15.31 -7.67 4.04
N ALA A 7 -14.61 -7.59 5.16
CA ALA A 7 -13.48 -6.68 5.30
C ALA A 7 -12.40 -7.13 4.30
N LEU A 8 -12.31 -6.46 3.14
CA LEU A 8 -11.15 -6.55 2.26
C LEU A 8 -10.02 -5.76 2.94
N SER A 9 -9.27 -6.45 3.81
CA SER A 9 -7.97 -5.97 4.26
C SER A 9 -7.07 -5.92 3.04
N THR A 10 -6.39 -4.81 2.82
CA THR A 10 -5.46 -4.55 1.73
C THR A 10 -4.53 -5.75 1.55
N LEU A 11 -4.72 -6.51 0.49
CA LEU A 11 -3.92 -7.67 0.16
C LEU A 11 -2.63 -7.12 -0.45
N LEU A 12 -1.51 -7.23 0.26
CA LEU A 12 -0.18 -7.05 -0.29
C LEU A 12 0.00 -8.05 -1.44
N LEU A 13 -0.32 -7.64 -2.67
CA LEU A 13 -0.09 -8.42 -3.87
C LEU A 13 1.42 -8.55 -4.09
N LEU A 14 1.92 -9.76 -3.94
CA LEU A 14 3.29 -10.14 -4.25
C LEU A 14 3.56 -10.01 -5.75
N PRO A 15 4.79 -9.66 -6.17
CA PRO A 15 5.18 -9.74 -7.58
C PRO A 15 5.08 -11.20 -8.06
N PRO A 16 4.81 -11.45 -9.34
CA PRO A 16 4.87 -12.79 -9.90
C PRO A 16 6.33 -13.27 -9.84
N THR A 17 6.63 -14.14 -8.92
CA THR A 17 7.84 -14.96 -8.97
C THR A 17 7.52 -16.22 -9.76
N PHE A 18 8.38 -16.54 -10.71
CA PHE A 18 8.51 -17.75 -11.49
C PHE A 18 7.71 -18.95 -10.98
N ALA A 19 7.12 -19.69 -11.92
CA ALA A 19 6.38 -20.92 -11.67
C ALA A 19 7.19 -21.87 -10.78
N ALA A 20 6.89 -21.86 -9.49
CA ALA A 20 7.29 -22.88 -8.56
C ALA A 20 6.12 -23.85 -8.39
N GLU A 21 6.42 -25.14 -8.38
CA GLU A 21 5.48 -26.22 -8.08
C GLU A 21 4.55 -25.86 -6.92
N PRO A 22 3.28 -26.30 -6.93
CA PRO A 22 2.38 -26.07 -5.82
C PRO A 22 3.01 -26.68 -4.55
N PRO A 23 3.10 -25.89 -3.47
CA PRO A 23 3.66 -26.40 -2.23
C PRO A 23 2.78 -27.52 -1.68
N ALA A 24 3.44 -28.58 -1.18
CA ALA A 24 2.79 -29.64 -0.43
C ALA A 24 1.88 -29.05 0.66
N PRO A 25 0.76 -29.72 1.03
CA PRO A 25 -0.12 -29.27 2.08
C PRO A 25 0.69 -29.00 3.35
N VAL A 26 0.50 -27.81 3.93
CA VAL A 26 1.15 -27.42 5.18
C VAL A 26 0.62 -28.37 6.26
N ASP A 27 1.45 -29.29 6.68
CA ASP A 27 1.22 -30.10 7.87
C ASP A 27 0.99 -29.13 9.03
N THR A 28 -0.17 -29.19 9.65
CA THR A 28 -0.43 -28.50 10.92
C THR A 28 0.32 -29.28 12.00
N GLY A 29 1.63 -29.16 11.98
CA GLY A 29 2.54 -29.78 12.94
C GLY A 29 2.20 -29.41 14.39
N PRO A 30 2.77 -30.12 15.36
CA PRO A 30 2.46 -29.97 16.77
C PRO A 30 2.56 -28.53 17.19
N ALA A 31 1.70 -28.12 18.14
CA ALA A 31 1.63 -26.76 18.68
C ALA A 31 3.04 -26.18 18.83
N GLN A 32 3.31 -25.10 18.07
CA GLN A 32 4.67 -24.55 18.02
C GLN A 32 5.11 -24.14 19.43
N ALA A 33 6.39 -24.41 19.74
CA ALA A 33 6.95 -24.05 21.03
C ALA A 33 6.80 -22.53 21.26
N PRO A 34 6.44 -22.10 22.49
CA PRO A 34 6.37 -20.69 22.82
C PRO A 34 7.64 -19.94 22.41
N TYR A 35 7.53 -18.73 21.92
CA TYR A 35 8.69 -17.94 21.46
C TYR A 35 9.81 -17.85 22.50
N ALA A 36 9.47 -17.83 23.80
CA ALA A 36 10.43 -17.86 24.89
C ALA A 36 11.39 -19.09 24.87
N GLN A 37 10.96 -20.21 24.28
CA GLN A 37 11.73 -21.46 24.29
C GLN A 37 12.51 -21.68 22.99
N ARG A 38 12.31 -20.84 21.99
CA ARG A 38 12.86 -21.03 20.63
C ARG A 38 14.28 -20.48 20.52
N ALA A 39 15.17 -21.28 19.95
CA ALA A 39 16.57 -20.90 19.72
C ALA A 39 16.70 -19.79 18.66
N ASP A 40 15.89 -19.83 17.60
CA ASP A 40 15.88 -18.83 16.53
C ASP A 40 15.40 -17.44 17.03
N VAL A 41 14.50 -17.40 18.01
CA VAL A 41 14.04 -16.16 18.66
C VAL A 41 15.14 -15.57 19.55
N ARG A 42 15.86 -16.42 20.30
CA ARG A 42 17.02 -15.97 21.10
C ARG A 42 18.16 -15.47 20.22
N ALA A 43 18.45 -16.15 19.12
CA ALA A 43 19.45 -15.71 18.15
C ALA A 43 19.10 -14.35 17.54
N PHE A 44 17.84 -14.14 17.18
CA PHE A 44 17.34 -12.85 16.69
C PHE A 44 17.46 -11.75 17.75
N ALA A 45 17.15 -12.03 19.02
CA ALA A 45 17.32 -11.04 20.09
C ALA A 45 18.79 -10.66 20.32
N ALA A 46 19.69 -11.64 20.22
CA ALA A 46 21.13 -11.41 20.32
C ALA A 46 21.65 -10.57 19.13
N GLU A 47 21.17 -10.83 17.90
CA GLU A 47 21.51 -10.06 16.70
C GLU A 47 21.09 -8.59 16.83
N ILE A 48 19.87 -8.34 17.32
CA ILE A 48 19.38 -6.98 17.57
C ILE A 48 20.26 -6.28 18.58
N ALA A 49 20.54 -6.90 19.73
CA ALA A 49 21.35 -6.31 20.78
C ALA A 49 22.79 -6.00 20.32
N ALA A 50 23.36 -6.84 19.45
CA ALA A 50 24.71 -6.62 18.91
C ALA A 50 24.80 -5.43 17.94
N SER A 51 23.66 -5.00 17.33
CA SER A 51 23.63 -3.99 16.28
C SER A 51 22.79 -2.74 16.61
N THR A 52 22.23 -2.66 17.82
CA THR A 52 21.36 -1.56 18.25
C THR A 52 21.53 -1.26 19.74
N GLU A 53 20.82 -0.24 20.24
CA GLU A 53 20.81 0.13 21.66
C GLU A 53 19.86 -0.76 22.53
N LEU A 54 19.13 -1.69 21.92
CA LEU A 54 18.21 -2.56 22.65
C LEU A 54 18.96 -3.65 23.38
N GLU A 55 18.62 -3.86 24.65
CA GLU A 55 19.19 -4.96 25.41
C GLU A 55 18.54 -6.31 25.02
N GLN A 56 19.35 -7.35 24.84
CA GLN A 56 18.87 -8.70 24.49
C GLN A 56 17.76 -9.19 25.42
N ARG A 57 17.92 -9.01 26.74
CA ARG A 57 16.94 -9.43 27.75
C ARG A 57 15.57 -8.75 27.55
N ASP A 58 15.55 -7.51 27.05
CA ASP A 58 14.30 -6.77 26.84
C ASP A 58 13.59 -7.28 25.59
N VAL A 59 14.33 -7.50 24.50
CA VAL A 59 13.81 -8.11 23.28
C VAL A 59 13.25 -9.51 23.57
N GLU A 60 14.00 -10.34 24.28
CA GLU A 60 13.54 -11.69 24.70
C GLU A 60 12.27 -11.62 25.55
N ARG A 61 12.19 -10.67 26.50
CA ARG A 61 11.02 -10.47 27.36
C ARG A 61 9.78 -10.06 26.57
N TRP A 62 9.92 -9.19 25.55
CA TRP A 62 8.81 -8.81 24.70
C TRP A 62 8.36 -9.95 23.78
N LEU A 63 9.29 -10.62 23.14
CA LEU A 63 8.99 -11.77 22.27
C LEU A 63 8.43 -12.96 23.04
N ALA A 64 8.86 -13.19 24.28
CA ALA A 64 8.27 -14.22 25.14
C ALA A 64 6.77 -14.01 25.40
N ARG A 65 6.28 -12.77 25.29
CA ARG A 65 4.87 -12.40 25.48
C ARG A 65 4.12 -12.22 24.17
N ALA A 66 4.80 -12.31 23.02
CA ALA A 66 4.15 -12.36 21.72
C ALA A 66 3.41 -13.69 21.53
N LYS A 67 2.31 -13.65 20.79
CA LYS A 67 1.44 -14.81 20.58
C LYS A 67 1.41 -15.18 19.09
N TYR A 68 1.65 -16.45 18.82
CA TYR A 68 1.44 -17.01 17.49
C TYR A 68 -0.01 -16.83 17.04
N GLN A 69 -0.21 -16.41 15.81
CA GLN A 69 -1.50 -16.07 15.21
C GLN A 69 -1.76 -16.94 13.96
N PRO A 70 -2.33 -18.15 14.10
CA PRO A 70 -2.55 -19.07 12.97
C PRO A 70 -3.44 -18.47 11.88
N LYS A 71 -4.36 -17.57 12.25
CA LYS A 71 -5.21 -16.86 11.30
C LYS A 71 -4.42 -15.94 10.36
N ILE A 72 -3.28 -15.43 10.80
CA ILE A 72 -2.38 -14.60 10.00
C ILE A 72 -1.72 -15.47 8.92
N VAL A 73 -1.14 -16.61 9.30
CA VAL A 73 -0.54 -17.55 8.36
C VAL A 73 -1.56 -18.00 7.33
N ALA A 74 -2.75 -18.41 7.77
CA ALA A 74 -3.84 -18.81 6.88
C ALA A 74 -4.30 -17.67 5.93
N ALA A 75 -4.24 -16.41 6.38
CA ALA A 75 -4.56 -15.26 5.53
C ALA A 75 -3.47 -15.01 4.47
N MET A 76 -2.20 -15.18 4.85
CA MET A 76 -1.06 -15.03 3.93
C MET A 76 -0.96 -16.17 2.90
N ASP A 77 -1.41 -17.36 3.25
CA ASP A 77 -1.38 -18.54 2.38
C ASP A 77 -2.59 -18.66 1.46
N ARG A 78 -3.57 -17.74 1.56
CA ARG A 78 -4.70 -17.74 0.62
C ARG A 78 -4.18 -17.55 -0.81
N PRO A 79 -4.29 -18.56 -1.69
CA PRO A 79 -3.85 -18.39 -3.06
C PRO A 79 -4.79 -17.41 -3.76
N LEU A 80 -4.22 -16.37 -4.35
CA LEU A 80 -4.89 -15.66 -5.43
C LEU A 80 -4.76 -16.55 -6.67
N LEU A 81 -5.72 -17.45 -6.85
CA LEU A 81 -5.72 -18.39 -7.99
C LEU A 81 -5.76 -17.62 -9.32
N VAL A 82 -6.41 -16.48 -9.35
CA VAL A 82 -6.45 -15.55 -10.48
C VAL A 82 -6.38 -14.12 -9.92
N PRO A 83 -5.48 -13.26 -10.40
CA PRO A 83 -5.52 -11.84 -10.03
C PRO A 83 -6.88 -11.24 -10.41
N PRO A 84 -7.51 -10.44 -9.55
CA PRO A 84 -8.79 -9.81 -9.88
C PRO A 84 -8.62 -8.90 -11.09
N LYS A 85 -9.66 -8.78 -11.89
CA LYS A 85 -9.76 -7.78 -12.95
C LYS A 85 -10.10 -6.42 -12.35
N TRP A 86 -9.81 -5.34 -13.08
CA TRP A 86 -10.07 -3.99 -12.63
C TRP A 86 -11.55 -3.79 -12.20
N PHE A 87 -12.50 -4.24 -13.01
CA PHE A 87 -13.92 -4.09 -12.73
C PHE A 87 -14.42 -4.93 -11.54
N GLU A 88 -13.64 -5.91 -11.07
CA GLU A 88 -13.92 -6.71 -9.87
C GLU A 88 -13.26 -6.09 -8.63
N TYR A 89 -12.07 -5.51 -8.81
CA TYR A 89 -11.24 -4.96 -7.74
C TYR A 89 -11.70 -3.57 -7.28
N SER A 90 -12.01 -2.67 -8.24
CA SER A 90 -12.20 -1.25 -7.97
C SER A 90 -13.54 -0.90 -7.28
N PRO A 91 -14.72 -1.53 -7.59
CA PRO A 91 -16.00 -1.03 -7.10
C PRO A 91 -16.14 -0.95 -5.58
N PRO A 92 -15.65 -1.91 -4.76
CA PRO A 92 -15.72 -1.79 -3.31
C PRO A 92 -14.88 -0.64 -2.75
N LEU A 93 -13.86 -0.20 -3.51
CA LEU A 93 -12.93 0.85 -3.13
C LEU A 93 -13.37 2.23 -3.67
N LEU A 94 -14.30 2.27 -4.62
CA LEU A 94 -14.86 3.48 -5.24
C LEU A 94 -16.32 3.73 -4.86
N SER A 95 -16.81 3.14 -3.76
CA SER A 95 -18.19 3.32 -3.31
C SER A 95 -18.48 4.78 -2.94
N SER A 96 -19.74 5.21 -3.15
CA SER A 96 -20.20 6.55 -2.75
C SER A 96 -19.93 6.86 -1.28
N ASP A 97 -20.09 5.89 -0.39
CA ASP A 97 -19.79 6.06 1.04
C ASP A 97 -18.31 6.41 1.28
N ARG A 98 -17.39 5.81 0.50
CA ARG A 98 -15.96 6.11 0.61
C ARG A 98 -15.63 7.47 0.03
N VAL A 99 -16.22 7.83 -1.11
CA VAL A 99 -16.07 9.16 -1.72
C VAL A 99 -16.58 10.25 -0.77
N ASN A 100 -17.80 10.09 -0.25
CA ASN A 100 -18.40 11.07 0.69
C ASN A 100 -17.58 11.19 1.99
N ALA A 101 -17.07 10.07 2.52
CA ALA A 101 -16.18 10.10 3.67
C ALA A 101 -14.86 10.81 3.35
N GLY A 102 -14.37 10.73 2.11
CA GLY A 102 -13.18 11.44 1.63
C GLY A 102 -13.41 12.95 1.54
N VAL A 103 -14.55 13.38 1.01
CA VAL A 103 -14.95 14.80 0.99
C VAL A 103 -15.02 15.36 2.41
N ALA A 104 -15.67 14.63 3.32
CA ALA A 104 -15.77 15.02 4.73
C ALA A 104 -14.38 15.10 5.41
N PHE A 105 -13.50 14.10 5.17
CA PHE A 105 -12.13 14.11 5.69
C PHE A 105 -11.34 15.30 5.15
N TRP A 106 -11.43 15.57 3.84
CA TRP A 106 -10.78 16.74 3.24
C TRP A 106 -11.28 18.04 3.85
N GLY A 107 -12.60 18.23 3.98
CA GLY A 107 -13.19 19.41 4.60
C GLY A 107 -12.69 19.64 6.03
N ALA A 108 -12.67 18.58 6.84
CA ALA A 108 -12.21 18.64 8.23
C ALA A 108 -10.71 18.98 8.36
N HIS A 109 -9.88 18.62 7.37
CA HIS A 109 -8.43 18.77 7.42
C HIS A 109 -7.86 19.64 6.28
N ALA A 110 -8.67 20.54 5.70
CA ALA A 110 -8.31 21.32 4.51
C ALA A 110 -7.01 22.11 4.70
N TYR A 111 -6.78 22.72 5.86
CA TYR A 111 -5.55 23.45 6.16
C TYR A 111 -4.31 22.55 6.17
N LEU A 112 -4.39 21.39 6.80
CA LEU A 112 -3.27 20.45 6.89
C LEU A 112 -2.93 19.86 5.52
N LEU A 113 -3.94 19.54 4.74
CA LEU A 113 -3.78 19.04 3.35
C LEU A 113 -3.15 20.09 2.45
N ALA A 114 -3.63 21.34 2.50
CA ALA A 114 -3.03 22.43 1.72
C ALA A 114 -1.56 22.71 2.13
N ARG A 115 -1.25 22.64 3.44
CA ARG A 115 0.12 22.77 3.94
C ARG A 115 1.00 21.61 3.46
N ALA A 116 0.50 20.38 3.47
CA ALA A 116 1.25 19.22 3.00
C ALA A 116 1.50 19.30 1.48
N GLU A 117 0.49 19.71 0.71
CA GLU A 117 0.63 19.93 -0.73
C GLU A 117 1.67 21.03 -1.04
N ALA A 118 1.64 22.15 -0.34
CA ALA A 118 2.62 23.23 -0.50
C ALA A 118 4.05 22.79 -0.15
N LEU A 119 4.22 21.92 0.85
CA LEU A 119 5.54 21.46 1.30
C LEU A 119 6.10 20.33 0.45
N TYR A 120 5.26 19.36 0.08
CA TYR A 120 5.68 18.11 -0.54
C TYR A 120 5.31 18.00 -2.02
N GLY A 121 4.50 18.91 -2.56
CA GLY A 121 4.05 18.91 -3.94
C GLY A 121 3.05 17.80 -4.28
N VAL A 122 2.54 17.09 -3.28
CA VAL A 122 1.57 15.98 -3.45
C VAL A 122 0.15 16.54 -3.32
N PRO A 123 -0.71 16.40 -4.35
CA PRO A 123 -2.08 16.92 -4.31
C PRO A 123 -2.90 16.35 -3.15
N ALA A 124 -3.71 17.21 -2.53
CA ALA A 124 -4.55 16.83 -1.40
C ALA A 124 -5.43 15.61 -1.69
N GLU A 125 -6.03 15.54 -2.87
CA GLU A 125 -6.87 14.41 -3.30
C GLU A 125 -6.13 13.06 -3.29
N VAL A 126 -4.83 13.06 -3.57
CA VAL A 126 -4.02 11.83 -3.58
C VAL A 126 -3.78 11.33 -2.17
N VAL A 127 -3.44 12.23 -1.24
CA VAL A 127 -3.27 11.89 0.18
C VAL A 127 -4.58 11.34 0.76
N VAL A 128 -5.69 12.03 0.50
CA VAL A 128 -7.03 11.61 0.96
C VAL A 128 -7.42 10.25 0.36
N ALA A 129 -7.15 10.03 -0.93
CA ALA A 129 -7.46 8.77 -1.59
C ALA A 129 -6.66 7.59 -1.00
N ILE A 130 -5.37 7.76 -0.73
CA ILE A 130 -4.55 6.73 -0.06
C ILE A 130 -5.17 6.36 1.29
N LEU A 131 -5.47 7.35 2.14
CA LEU A 131 -6.08 7.10 3.45
C LEU A 131 -7.47 6.45 3.32
N GLY A 132 -8.20 6.79 2.26
CA GLY A 132 -9.47 6.17 1.92
C GLY A 132 -9.32 4.70 1.55
N VAL A 133 -8.34 4.34 0.72
CA VAL A 133 -8.06 2.97 0.31
C VAL A 133 -7.56 2.15 1.48
N GLU A 134 -6.62 2.67 2.27
CA GLU A 134 -5.95 1.94 3.35
C GLU A 134 -6.89 1.59 4.51
N THR A 135 -7.56 2.58 5.06
CA THR A 135 -8.26 2.38 6.34
C THR A 135 -9.67 2.96 6.38
N ILE A 136 -10.20 3.45 5.25
CA ILE A 136 -11.45 4.22 5.24
C ILE A 136 -11.34 5.39 6.24
N TYR A 137 -10.28 6.17 6.07
CA TYR A 137 -10.01 7.36 6.90
C TYR A 137 -9.91 7.02 8.41
N GLY A 138 -9.17 5.96 8.74
CA GLY A 138 -8.93 5.52 10.11
C GLY A 138 -9.99 4.60 10.73
N ARG A 139 -11.08 4.29 10.01
CA ARG A 139 -12.14 3.38 10.54
C ARG A 139 -11.69 1.94 10.69
N ASN A 140 -10.64 1.51 9.97
CA ASN A 140 -10.15 0.15 9.99
C ASN A 140 -8.61 0.09 9.95
N THR A 141 -7.96 0.40 11.04
CA THR A 141 -6.49 0.39 11.18
C THR A 141 -5.92 -0.99 11.53
N GLY A 142 -6.78 -2.01 11.67
CA GLY A 142 -6.41 -3.35 12.12
C GLY A 142 -6.55 -3.54 13.63
N LYS A 143 -6.49 -4.81 14.07
CA LYS A 143 -6.74 -5.20 15.46
C LYS A 143 -5.79 -6.25 16.00
N PHE A 144 -4.80 -6.64 15.22
CA PHE A 144 -3.75 -7.53 15.70
C PHE A 144 -2.70 -6.72 16.45
N ARG A 145 -2.19 -7.22 17.57
CA ARG A 145 -1.00 -6.60 18.14
C ARG A 145 0.12 -6.69 17.11
N VAL A 146 0.79 -5.57 16.84
CA VAL A 146 1.83 -5.50 15.80
C VAL A 146 2.94 -6.51 16.07
N ILE A 147 3.37 -6.64 17.33
CA ILE A 147 4.39 -7.61 17.71
C ILE A 147 3.95 -9.07 17.47
N ASP A 148 2.68 -9.41 17.69
CA ASP A 148 2.17 -10.76 17.42
C ASP A 148 2.16 -11.07 15.92
N ALA A 149 1.70 -10.11 15.13
CA ALA A 149 1.65 -10.25 13.68
C ALA A 149 3.06 -10.43 13.09
N LEU A 150 3.97 -9.53 13.46
CA LEU A 150 5.34 -9.56 12.96
C LEU A 150 6.12 -10.78 13.46
N ALA A 151 5.99 -11.16 14.75
CA ALA A 151 6.65 -12.37 15.26
C ALA A 151 6.13 -13.63 14.57
N THR A 152 4.80 -13.74 14.36
CA THR A 152 4.23 -14.86 13.61
C THR A 152 4.83 -14.95 12.20
N LEU A 153 4.88 -13.84 11.47
CA LEU A 153 5.39 -13.83 10.11
C LEU A 153 6.92 -13.96 10.03
N ALA A 154 7.64 -13.48 11.04
CA ALA A 154 9.10 -13.57 11.12
C ALA A 154 9.62 -14.99 11.43
N PHE A 155 8.87 -15.74 12.21
CA PHE A 155 9.34 -17.03 12.71
C PHE A 155 8.55 -18.24 12.22
N ASP A 156 7.32 -18.01 11.74
CA ASP A 156 6.38 -19.10 11.41
C ASP A 156 5.83 -18.99 9.97
N TYR A 157 6.39 -18.07 9.15
CA TYR A 157 6.05 -17.89 7.74
C TYR A 157 7.31 -17.89 6.86
N PRO A 158 7.89 -19.05 6.51
CA PRO A 158 9.20 -19.17 5.85
C PRO A 158 9.34 -18.38 4.54
N ARG A 159 8.26 -18.28 3.74
CA ARG A 159 8.28 -17.62 2.42
C ARG A 159 8.75 -16.16 2.47
N ARG A 160 8.51 -15.46 3.57
CA ARG A 160 8.88 -14.05 3.76
C ARG A 160 9.52 -13.76 5.12
N ALA A 161 10.02 -14.79 5.79
CA ALA A 161 10.58 -14.66 7.14
C ALA A 161 11.67 -13.58 7.22
N ALA A 162 12.57 -13.50 6.25
CA ALA A 162 13.64 -12.50 6.24
C ALA A 162 13.09 -11.07 6.22
N PHE A 163 12.08 -10.79 5.39
CA PHE A 163 11.42 -9.48 5.34
C PHE A 163 10.76 -9.14 6.68
N PHE A 164 9.97 -10.06 7.24
CA PHE A 164 9.25 -9.78 8.49
C PHE A 164 10.16 -9.74 9.72
N ARG A 165 11.32 -10.42 9.71
CA ARG A 165 12.37 -10.22 10.73
C ARG A 165 12.92 -8.80 10.67
N GLY A 166 13.14 -8.26 9.46
CA GLY A 166 13.51 -6.86 9.28
C GLY A 166 12.46 -5.93 9.86
N GLU A 167 11.18 -6.12 9.52
CA GLU A 167 10.08 -5.28 10.03
C GLU A 167 9.87 -5.44 11.54
N LEU A 168 10.07 -6.63 12.11
CA LEU A 168 10.02 -6.85 13.56
C LEU A 168 11.15 -6.09 14.25
N ARG A 169 12.37 -6.10 13.69
CA ARG A 169 13.49 -5.30 14.18
C ARG A 169 13.14 -3.81 14.16
N GLU A 170 12.65 -3.30 13.03
CA GLU A 170 12.25 -1.90 12.90
C GLU A 170 11.13 -1.52 13.88
N TYR A 171 10.18 -2.43 14.11
CA TYR A 171 9.13 -2.22 15.11
C TYR A 171 9.66 -2.10 16.54
N LEU A 172 10.58 -2.95 16.93
CA LEU A 172 11.16 -2.91 18.29
C LEU A 172 11.99 -1.65 18.52
N LEU A 173 12.73 -1.21 17.49
CA LEU A 173 13.46 0.06 17.51
C LEU A 173 12.49 1.26 17.58
N LEU A 174 11.46 1.26 16.73
CA LEU A 174 10.43 2.30 16.73
C LEU A 174 9.75 2.43 18.09
N ALA A 175 9.36 1.29 18.68
CA ALA A 175 8.73 1.27 19.99
C ALA A 175 9.66 1.84 21.09
N HIS A 176 10.96 1.58 20.99
CA HIS A 176 11.96 2.14 21.89
C HIS A 176 12.10 3.65 21.70
N GLU A 177 12.30 4.12 20.48
CA GLU A 177 12.45 5.53 20.09
C GLU A 177 11.23 6.37 20.50
N GLN A 178 10.04 5.84 20.24
CA GLN A 178 8.77 6.50 20.57
C GLN A 178 8.30 6.26 22.01
N ARG A 179 9.06 5.48 22.77
CA ARG A 179 8.71 5.07 24.15
C ARG A 179 7.36 4.38 24.26
N TRP A 180 6.97 3.64 23.23
CA TRP A 180 5.75 2.85 23.27
C TRP A 180 5.95 1.54 24.04
N PRO A 181 4.94 1.08 24.78
CA PRO A 181 4.95 -0.28 25.29
C PRO A 181 4.78 -1.27 24.12
N PRO A 182 5.79 -2.10 23.75
CA PRO A 182 5.78 -2.86 22.48
C PRO A 182 4.64 -3.88 22.35
N LEU A 183 3.96 -4.19 23.44
CA LEU A 183 2.85 -5.15 23.48
C LEU A 183 1.46 -4.51 23.29
N VAL A 184 1.39 -3.19 23.09
CA VAL A 184 0.11 -2.45 23.02
C VAL A 184 -0.30 -2.07 21.60
N PRO A 185 0.58 -1.52 20.75
CA PRO A 185 0.17 -1.06 19.44
C PRO A 185 -0.52 -2.15 18.60
N THR A 186 -1.63 -1.77 17.96
CA THR A 186 -2.37 -2.65 17.05
C THR A 186 -2.25 -2.17 15.61
N GLY A 187 -2.42 -3.10 14.68
CA GLY A 187 -2.29 -2.85 13.26
C GLY A 187 -2.91 -3.96 12.42
N SER A 188 -2.53 -4.03 11.15
CA SER A 188 -3.00 -5.06 10.24
C SER A 188 -2.46 -6.46 10.59
N PHE A 189 -2.99 -7.47 9.94
CA PHE A 189 -2.48 -8.85 10.06
C PHE A 189 -1.02 -8.99 9.54
N ALA A 190 -0.54 -8.06 8.73
CA ALA A 190 0.85 -8.00 8.25
C ALA A 190 1.75 -7.10 9.10
N GLY A 191 1.22 -6.48 10.18
CA GLY A 191 1.97 -5.59 11.05
C GLY A 191 2.06 -4.14 10.58
N ALA A 192 1.25 -3.73 9.61
CA ALA A 192 1.15 -2.33 9.18
C ALA A 192 0.44 -1.47 10.23
N ILE A 193 0.85 -0.22 10.36
CA ILE A 193 0.60 0.67 11.49
C ILE A 193 -0.26 1.87 11.09
N GLY A 194 -1.26 2.16 11.92
CA GLY A 194 -2.02 3.40 11.91
C GLY A 194 -2.91 3.62 10.70
N MET A 195 -3.39 4.84 10.54
CA MET A 195 -4.28 5.24 9.45
C MET A 195 -3.63 5.07 8.05
N PRO A 196 -2.33 5.38 7.86
CA PRO A 196 -1.67 5.23 6.56
C PRO A 196 -1.17 3.81 6.29
N GLN A 197 -1.32 2.85 7.22
CA GLN A 197 -0.86 1.47 7.09
C GLN A 197 0.63 1.35 6.76
N PHE A 198 1.48 2.16 7.38
CA PHE A 198 2.92 2.05 7.22
C PHE A 198 3.46 0.78 7.87
N MET A 199 4.35 0.08 7.17
CA MET A 199 5.21 -0.91 7.82
C MET A 199 6.16 -0.20 8.79
N PRO A 200 6.62 -0.86 9.88
CA PRO A 200 7.51 -0.24 10.85
C PRO A 200 8.76 0.43 10.25
N GLY A 201 9.37 -0.21 9.26
CA GLY A 201 10.49 0.39 8.52
C GLY A 201 10.09 1.67 7.78
N SER A 202 8.90 1.69 7.17
CA SER A 202 8.38 2.90 6.52
C SER A 202 8.03 3.99 7.54
N HIS A 203 7.50 3.62 8.70
CA HIS A 203 7.25 4.57 9.78
C HIS A 203 8.53 5.28 10.22
N ARG A 204 9.59 4.53 10.55
CA ARG A 204 10.87 5.12 10.97
C ARG A 204 11.54 5.99 9.91
N GLN A 205 11.34 5.66 8.63
CA GLN A 205 12.00 6.34 7.51
C GLN A 205 11.21 7.56 7.01
N PHE A 206 9.88 7.52 7.05
CA PHE A 206 9.04 8.48 6.33
C PHE A 206 8.00 9.18 7.20
N ALA A 207 7.67 8.66 8.40
CA ALA A 207 6.74 9.36 9.27
C ALA A 207 7.35 10.66 9.80
N VAL A 208 6.52 11.68 9.94
CA VAL A 208 6.92 13.02 10.39
C VAL A 208 5.98 13.53 11.48
N ASP A 209 6.55 14.22 12.46
CA ASP A 209 5.84 15.09 13.39
C ASP A 209 5.46 16.37 12.62
N PHE A 210 4.24 16.37 12.07
CA PHE A 210 3.85 17.40 11.13
C PHE A 210 3.27 18.64 11.80
N ASP A 211 2.73 18.54 13.02
CA ASP A 211 2.28 19.69 13.81
C ASP A 211 3.35 20.24 14.75
N GLY A 212 4.41 19.50 15.02
CA GLY A 212 5.56 19.91 15.81
C GLY A 212 5.34 19.74 17.32
N ASP A 213 4.47 18.81 17.73
CA ASP A 213 4.18 18.54 19.14
C ASP A 213 5.26 17.68 19.85
N GLY A 214 6.25 17.18 19.10
CA GLY A 214 7.35 16.34 19.57
C GLY A 214 7.04 14.85 19.57
N ARG A 215 5.98 14.41 18.90
CA ARG A 215 5.55 13.02 18.77
C ARG A 215 5.19 12.69 17.34
N ILE A 216 5.08 11.40 17.03
CA ILE A 216 4.54 10.92 15.74
C ILE A 216 3.43 9.91 16.06
N ASP A 217 2.16 10.32 15.88
CA ASP A 217 0.99 9.44 16.11
C ASP A 217 0.22 9.18 14.81
N LEU A 218 0.53 8.06 14.15
CA LEU A 218 -0.16 7.67 12.92
C LEU A 218 -1.53 7.00 13.16
N TRP A 219 -1.99 6.85 14.41
CA TRP A 219 -3.31 6.31 14.72
C TRP A 219 -4.36 7.39 14.92
N HIS A 220 -3.99 8.49 15.59
CA HIS A 220 -4.96 9.46 16.09
C HIS A 220 -4.67 10.89 15.65
N ASP A 221 -3.45 11.22 15.25
CA ASP A 221 -3.09 12.55 14.79
C ASP A 221 -3.17 12.68 13.28
N SER A 222 -4.18 13.44 12.82
CA SER A 222 -4.39 13.65 11.37
C SER A 222 -3.29 14.51 10.74
N ALA A 223 -2.59 15.36 11.51
CA ALA A 223 -1.50 16.16 10.98
C ALA A 223 -0.33 15.24 10.61
N ASP A 224 0.10 14.39 11.54
CA ASP A 224 1.18 13.44 11.31
C ASP A 224 0.85 12.44 10.19
N VAL A 225 -0.39 11.96 10.17
CA VAL A 225 -0.89 11.05 9.13
C VAL A 225 -0.79 11.69 7.75
N ILE A 226 -1.32 12.90 7.57
CA ILE A 226 -1.32 13.65 6.30
C ILE A 226 0.10 13.98 5.88
N GLY A 227 0.89 14.54 6.80
CA GLY A 227 2.29 14.89 6.55
C GLY A 227 3.13 13.67 6.17
N SER A 228 2.95 12.54 6.86
CA SER A 228 3.70 11.31 6.62
C SER A 228 3.36 10.68 5.27
N VAL A 229 2.09 10.64 4.85
CA VAL A 229 1.71 10.15 3.52
C VAL A 229 2.31 11.02 2.42
N ALA A 230 2.21 12.34 2.56
CA ALA A 230 2.78 13.27 1.58
C ALA A 230 4.32 13.17 1.53
N ASN A 231 4.99 13.13 2.68
CA ASN A 231 6.43 12.91 2.76
C ASN A 231 6.87 11.59 2.14
N TYR A 232 6.11 10.49 2.38
CA TYR A 232 6.41 9.20 1.75
C TYR A 232 6.45 9.30 0.23
N LEU A 233 5.44 9.90 -0.39
CA LEU A 233 5.38 10.05 -1.84
C LEU A 233 6.49 10.97 -2.36
N ALA A 234 6.74 12.11 -1.69
CA ALA A 234 7.81 13.04 -2.04
C ALA A 234 9.20 12.37 -1.98
N ARG A 235 9.45 11.57 -0.94
CA ARG A 235 10.72 10.82 -0.78
C ARG A 235 10.87 9.65 -1.76
N HIS A 236 9.82 9.31 -2.49
CA HIS A 236 9.82 8.33 -3.58
C HIS A 236 9.73 9.02 -4.96
N ASP A 237 10.25 10.24 -5.08
CA ASP A 237 10.39 10.99 -6.32
C ASP A 237 9.04 11.44 -6.93
N TRP A 238 8.09 11.85 -6.09
CA TRP A 238 6.86 12.48 -6.57
C TRP A 238 7.19 13.76 -7.34
N LEU A 239 6.69 13.87 -8.56
CA LEU A 239 6.87 15.05 -9.41
C LEU A 239 5.66 15.97 -9.27
N ALA A 240 5.82 17.10 -8.60
CA ALA A 240 4.77 18.09 -8.39
C ALA A 240 4.22 18.61 -9.72
N GLY A 241 2.90 18.71 -9.81
CA GLY A 241 2.22 19.20 -11.04
C GLY A 241 2.16 18.20 -12.19
N GLN A 242 2.87 17.07 -12.11
CA GLN A 242 2.87 16.07 -13.17
C GLN A 242 1.69 15.11 -13.07
N PRO A 243 1.15 14.61 -14.19
CA PRO A 243 0.01 13.70 -14.20
C PRO A 243 0.38 12.34 -13.57
N ILE A 244 -0.64 11.63 -13.10
CA ILE A 244 -0.53 10.24 -12.62
C ILE A 244 -0.75 9.28 -13.79
N MET A 245 -1.88 9.40 -14.47
CA MET A 245 -2.21 8.66 -15.68
C MET A 245 -3.20 9.43 -16.54
N LEU A 246 -3.14 9.24 -17.86
CA LEU A 246 -4.04 9.84 -18.83
C LEU A 246 -4.65 8.77 -19.75
N PRO A 247 -5.90 8.94 -20.22
CA PRO A 247 -6.50 8.04 -21.20
C PRO A 247 -5.64 7.90 -22.45
N ALA A 248 -5.57 6.69 -22.99
CA ALA A 248 -4.85 6.40 -24.23
C ALA A 248 -5.74 5.66 -25.22
N ARG A 249 -5.47 5.89 -26.50
CA ARG A 249 -6.05 5.14 -27.61
C ARG A 249 -4.96 4.35 -28.31
N ILE A 250 -5.32 3.17 -28.78
CA ILE A 250 -4.41 2.34 -29.56
C ILE A 250 -5.06 2.18 -30.94
N VAL A 251 -4.33 2.53 -32.00
CA VAL A 251 -4.83 2.32 -33.36
C VAL A 251 -5.02 0.83 -33.59
N PRO A 252 -6.10 0.40 -34.28
CA PRO A 252 -6.46 -1.03 -34.38
C PRO A 252 -5.32 -1.92 -34.89
N GLU A 253 -4.54 -1.45 -35.87
CA GLU A 253 -3.45 -2.18 -36.50
C GLU A 253 -2.27 -2.46 -35.54
N SER A 254 -2.07 -1.59 -34.54
CA SER A 254 -0.98 -1.67 -33.58
C SER A 254 -1.38 -2.42 -32.28
N ARG A 255 -2.67 -2.72 -32.12
CA ARG A 255 -3.22 -3.21 -30.85
C ARG A 255 -2.49 -4.45 -30.35
N ASP A 256 -2.32 -5.46 -31.17
CA ASP A 256 -1.67 -6.70 -30.76
C ASP A 256 -0.20 -6.49 -30.40
N ALA A 257 0.50 -5.61 -31.12
CA ALA A 257 1.89 -5.29 -30.84
C ALA A 257 2.03 -4.54 -29.50
N ALA A 258 1.17 -3.58 -29.22
CA ALA A 258 1.13 -2.84 -27.96
C ALA A 258 0.81 -3.77 -26.77
N LEU A 259 -0.18 -4.66 -26.92
CA LEU A 259 -0.60 -5.59 -25.85
C LEU A 259 0.46 -6.63 -25.53
N ARG A 260 1.27 -7.07 -26.50
CA ARG A 260 2.40 -7.99 -26.24
C ARG A 260 3.49 -7.38 -25.34
N ARG A 261 3.52 -6.06 -25.16
CA ARG A 261 4.46 -5.38 -24.26
C ARG A 261 3.99 -5.32 -22.81
N LEU A 262 2.75 -5.73 -22.55
CA LEU A 262 2.20 -5.72 -21.20
C LEU A 262 2.61 -6.99 -20.43
N ASP A 263 3.11 -6.80 -19.23
CA ASP A 263 3.28 -7.85 -18.22
C ASP A 263 2.33 -7.56 -17.05
N GLY A 264 1.40 -8.48 -16.79
CA GLY A 264 0.37 -8.26 -15.76
C GLY A 264 -0.49 -7.01 -15.97
N GLY A 265 -0.66 -6.55 -17.23
CA GLY A 265 -1.50 -5.39 -17.59
C GLY A 265 -0.81 -4.04 -17.51
N ILE A 266 0.51 -3.98 -17.30
CA ILE A 266 1.34 -2.78 -17.37
C ILE A 266 2.62 -3.07 -18.14
N SER A 267 3.12 -2.12 -18.92
CA SER A 267 4.38 -2.24 -19.65
C SER A 267 5.58 -1.73 -18.86
N GLU A 268 6.78 -2.01 -19.37
CA GLU A 268 7.97 -1.22 -19.05
C GLU A 268 7.80 0.24 -19.47
N ARG A 269 8.58 1.13 -18.86
CA ARG A 269 8.55 2.56 -19.20
C ARG A 269 9.42 2.84 -20.43
N ARG A 270 8.88 3.64 -21.36
CA ARG A 270 9.53 4.07 -22.60
C ARG A 270 9.24 5.55 -22.83
N PRO A 271 10.05 6.26 -23.65
CA PRO A 271 9.68 7.60 -24.11
C PRO A 271 8.30 7.62 -24.75
N LEU A 272 7.50 8.65 -24.50
CA LEU A 272 6.14 8.78 -25.06
C LEU A 272 6.17 8.69 -26.60
N ALA A 273 7.10 9.36 -27.27
CA ALA A 273 7.27 9.29 -28.72
C ALA A 273 7.46 7.85 -29.27
N ALA A 274 8.00 6.94 -28.46
CA ALA A 274 8.11 5.54 -28.84
C ALA A 274 6.78 4.80 -28.74
N TRP A 275 5.86 5.24 -27.87
CA TRP A 275 4.48 4.76 -27.84
C TRP A 275 3.67 5.30 -29.00
N GLU A 276 3.82 6.60 -29.32
CA GLU A 276 3.17 7.24 -30.47
C GLU A 276 3.59 6.58 -31.79
N ALA A 277 4.89 6.28 -31.96
CA ALA A 277 5.39 5.55 -33.12
C ALA A 277 4.84 4.11 -33.22
N ASP A 278 4.51 3.50 -32.07
CA ASP A 278 3.85 2.19 -31.98
C ASP A 278 2.30 2.31 -32.08
N GLY A 279 1.75 3.48 -32.42
CA GLY A 279 0.32 3.71 -32.60
C GLY A 279 -0.48 3.80 -31.29
N VAL A 280 0.16 4.17 -30.20
CA VAL A 280 -0.49 4.46 -28.90
C VAL A 280 -0.50 5.96 -28.72
N ASP A 281 -1.67 6.56 -28.70
CA ASP A 281 -1.88 7.99 -28.58
C ASP A 281 -2.50 8.33 -27.22
N ALA A 282 -1.97 9.36 -26.55
CA ALA A 282 -2.50 9.88 -25.29
C ALA A 282 -2.89 11.36 -25.45
N GLU A 283 -4.15 11.67 -25.17
CA GLU A 283 -4.66 13.02 -25.28
C GLU A 283 -4.28 13.87 -24.05
N GLY A 284 -3.93 15.15 -24.29
CA GLY A 284 -3.74 16.11 -23.22
C GLY A 284 -2.44 15.96 -22.42
N VAL A 285 -1.42 15.33 -22.98
CA VAL A 285 -0.10 15.24 -22.35
C VAL A 285 0.52 16.63 -22.26
N PRO A 286 0.88 17.12 -21.05
CA PRO A 286 1.57 18.40 -20.91
C PRO A 286 2.94 18.37 -21.59
N ALA A 287 3.33 19.46 -22.23
CA ALA A 287 4.58 19.53 -23.01
C ALA A 287 5.85 19.30 -22.17
N ASP A 288 5.81 19.65 -20.90
CA ASP A 288 6.91 19.52 -19.95
C ASP A 288 7.13 18.09 -19.43
N VAL A 289 6.17 17.17 -19.63
CA VAL A 289 6.31 15.75 -19.23
C VAL A 289 6.58 14.82 -20.41
N ALA A 290 6.53 15.31 -21.63
CA ALA A 290 6.67 14.47 -22.82
C ALA A 290 8.02 13.73 -22.94
N ALA A 291 9.07 14.19 -22.24
CA ALA A 291 10.39 13.55 -22.20
C ALA A 291 10.49 12.41 -21.20
N ASP A 292 9.62 12.36 -20.19
CA ASP A 292 9.68 11.35 -19.15
C ASP A 292 9.24 9.97 -19.65
N PRO A 293 9.94 8.89 -19.24
CA PRO A 293 9.51 7.54 -19.61
C PRO A 293 8.17 7.18 -18.97
N VAL A 294 7.22 6.79 -19.80
CA VAL A 294 5.85 6.42 -19.45
C VAL A 294 5.56 4.97 -19.80
N GLY A 295 4.57 4.35 -19.17
CA GLY A 295 4.14 3.00 -19.46
C GLY A 295 2.72 2.95 -20.01
N LEU A 296 2.43 1.93 -20.80
CA LEU A 296 1.08 1.58 -21.19
C LEU A 296 0.44 0.73 -20.07
N LEU A 297 -0.78 1.09 -19.69
CA LEU A 297 -1.58 0.42 -18.68
C LEU A 297 -2.89 -0.04 -19.28
N LEU A 298 -3.28 -1.27 -18.99
CA LEU A 298 -4.58 -1.86 -19.34
C LEU A 298 -5.40 -2.04 -18.08
N LEU A 299 -6.64 -1.56 -18.10
CA LEU A 299 -7.64 -1.80 -17.07
C LEU A 299 -8.81 -2.55 -17.70
N GLU A 300 -9.10 -3.74 -17.19
CA GLU A 300 -10.16 -4.60 -17.70
C GLU A 300 -11.53 -4.03 -17.34
N GLU A 301 -12.38 -3.87 -18.33
CA GLU A 301 -13.76 -3.42 -18.17
C GLU A 301 -14.74 -4.61 -18.09
N PRO A 302 -15.96 -4.39 -17.59
CA PRO A 302 -16.99 -5.41 -17.66
C PRO A 302 -17.19 -5.89 -19.09
N PRO A 303 -17.30 -7.21 -19.33
CA PRO A 303 -17.55 -7.72 -20.68
C PRO A 303 -18.89 -7.22 -21.21
N GLU A 304 -18.92 -6.93 -22.52
CA GLU A 304 -20.13 -6.52 -23.24
C GLU A 304 -20.45 -7.55 -24.32
N ASN A 305 -21.68 -8.05 -24.34
CA ASN A 305 -22.10 -9.13 -25.27
C ASN A 305 -21.20 -10.37 -25.25
N GLY A 306 -20.57 -10.66 -24.10
CA GLY A 306 -19.63 -11.78 -23.94
C GLY A 306 -18.20 -11.50 -24.42
N GLU A 307 -17.93 -10.32 -24.97
CA GLU A 307 -16.60 -9.92 -25.39
C GLU A 307 -15.84 -9.18 -24.28
N ALA A 308 -14.55 -9.52 -24.12
CA ALA A 308 -13.67 -8.85 -23.17
C ALA A 308 -13.41 -7.41 -23.62
N ARG A 309 -13.54 -6.47 -22.66
CA ARG A 309 -13.26 -5.05 -22.87
C ARG A 309 -12.15 -4.57 -21.97
N ALA A 310 -11.45 -3.54 -22.39
CA ALA A 310 -10.43 -2.87 -21.61
C ALA A 310 -10.33 -1.39 -22.01
N SER A 311 -10.00 -0.56 -21.05
CA SER A 311 -9.52 0.80 -21.25
C SER A 311 -7.99 0.83 -21.19
N TYR A 312 -7.40 1.75 -21.94
CA TYR A 312 -5.96 1.94 -22.02
C TYR A 312 -5.58 3.30 -21.46
N TRP A 313 -4.42 3.34 -20.83
CA TRP A 313 -3.93 4.54 -20.15
C TRP A 313 -2.42 4.65 -20.33
N ILE A 314 -1.92 5.87 -20.42
CA ILE A 314 -0.51 6.16 -20.23
C ILE A 314 -0.26 6.44 -18.75
N ALA A 315 0.60 5.64 -18.13
CA ALA A 315 1.03 5.75 -16.74
C ALA A 315 2.32 6.59 -16.66
N PHE A 316 2.25 7.74 -15.99
CA PHE A 316 3.34 8.68 -15.79
C PHE A 316 4.19 8.29 -14.55
N PRO A 317 5.35 8.95 -14.30
CA PRO A 317 6.20 8.67 -13.14
C PRO A 317 5.44 8.63 -11.82
N ASN A 318 4.51 9.55 -11.56
CA ASN A 318 3.71 9.57 -10.33
C ASN A 318 2.84 8.34 -10.11
N PHE A 319 2.40 7.66 -11.18
CA PHE A 319 1.73 6.38 -11.07
C PHE A 319 2.63 5.33 -10.41
N TYR A 320 3.90 5.29 -10.83
CA TYR A 320 4.89 4.36 -10.27
C TYR A 320 5.30 4.74 -8.84
N VAL A 321 5.25 6.01 -8.48
CA VAL A 321 5.41 6.45 -7.09
C VAL A 321 4.30 5.87 -6.21
N ILE A 322 3.05 5.92 -6.65
CA ILE A 322 1.94 5.29 -5.91
C ILE A 322 2.16 3.78 -5.77
N THR A 323 2.74 3.10 -6.79
CA THR A 323 3.06 1.67 -6.66
C THR A 323 4.15 1.35 -5.64
N ARG A 324 4.91 2.35 -5.12
CA ARG A 324 5.82 2.15 -3.98
C ARG A 324 5.07 1.90 -2.68
N TYR A 325 3.89 2.50 -2.56
CA TYR A 325 3.01 2.26 -1.41
C TYR A 325 2.46 0.83 -1.42
N ASN A 326 2.00 0.38 -2.57
CA ASN A 326 1.56 -1.00 -2.80
C ASN A 326 1.90 -1.42 -4.24
N LYS A 327 2.68 -2.49 -4.40
CA LYS A 327 3.17 -2.97 -5.70
C LYS A 327 2.05 -3.60 -6.55
N SER A 328 1.03 -2.83 -6.85
CA SER A 328 -0.11 -3.26 -7.67
C SER A 328 -0.56 -2.14 -8.59
N ARG A 329 -0.66 -2.43 -9.89
CA ARG A 329 -1.24 -1.50 -10.86
C ARG A 329 -2.70 -1.15 -10.53
N LEU A 330 -3.44 -2.15 -10.02
CA LEU A 330 -4.85 -1.95 -9.65
C LEU A 330 -4.98 -1.04 -8.43
N TYR A 331 -4.06 -1.16 -7.47
CA TYR A 331 -4.00 -0.24 -6.33
C TYR A 331 -3.76 1.20 -6.79
N ALA A 332 -2.72 1.42 -7.59
CA ALA A 332 -2.38 2.77 -8.05
C ALA A 332 -3.48 3.39 -8.90
N ALA A 333 -4.10 2.61 -9.80
CA ALA A 333 -5.26 3.05 -10.58
C ALA A 333 -6.48 3.36 -9.68
N THR A 334 -6.69 2.59 -8.59
CA THR A 334 -7.78 2.86 -7.63
C THR A 334 -7.53 4.13 -6.83
N VAL A 335 -6.29 4.37 -6.37
CA VAL A 335 -5.94 5.62 -5.69
C VAL A 335 -6.22 6.80 -6.62
N PHE A 336 -5.80 6.73 -7.88
CA PHE A 336 -6.09 7.77 -8.88
C PHE A 336 -7.60 7.97 -9.07
N ALA A 337 -8.35 6.89 -9.33
CA ALA A 337 -9.80 6.98 -9.57
C ALA A 337 -10.55 7.53 -8.35
N LEU A 338 -10.17 7.11 -7.15
CA LEU A 338 -10.76 7.63 -5.90
C LEU A 338 -10.41 9.11 -5.69
N ALA A 339 -9.16 9.51 -5.97
CA ALA A 339 -8.73 10.91 -5.89
C ALA A 339 -9.58 11.80 -6.82
N GLN A 340 -9.77 11.38 -8.06
CA GLN A 340 -10.61 12.10 -9.02
C GLN A 340 -12.09 12.17 -8.57
N ALA A 341 -12.64 11.05 -8.06
CA ALA A 341 -14.01 11.02 -7.58
C ALA A 341 -14.24 11.94 -6.37
N ILE A 342 -13.31 11.95 -5.41
CA ILE A 342 -13.37 12.83 -4.22
C ILE A 342 -13.27 14.29 -4.65
N LYS A 343 -12.31 14.63 -5.52
CA LYS A 343 -12.14 15.98 -6.04
C LYS A 343 -13.39 16.47 -6.76
N ALA A 344 -13.92 15.68 -7.69
CA ALA A 344 -15.13 16.02 -8.42
C ALA A 344 -16.35 16.21 -7.50
N ALA A 345 -16.52 15.34 -6.50
CA ALA A 345 -17.60 15.47 -5.53
C ALA A 345 -17.48 16.73 -4.68
N ARG A 346 -16.26 17.05 -4.23
CA ARG A 346 -16.00 18.28 -3.47
C ARG A 346 -16.24 19.56 -4.30
N ASP A 347 -15.77 19.55 -5.56
CA ASP A 347 -15.92 20.73 -6.45
C ASP A 347 -17.40 20.95 -6.86
N ALA A 348 -18.25 19.92 -6.73
CA ALA A 348 -19.69 20.00 -6.97
C ALA A 348 -20.50 20.49 -5.74
N GLU A 349 -19.91 20.52 -4.53
CA GLU A 349 -20.58 21.08 -3.36
C GLU A 349 -20.72 22.62 -3.50
N PRO A 350 -21.91 23.20 -3.33
CA PRO A 350 -22.05 24.66 -3.34
C PRO A 350 -21.27 25.26 -2.16
N LEU A 351 -20.55 26.35 -2.43
CA LEU A 351 -19.81 27.15 -1.46
C LEU A 351 -20.72 27.72 -0.37
#